data_158b9d46e38afc22a2a37a798718a8b3
#
_entry.id   158b9d46e38afc22a2a37a798718a8b3
#
_cell.length_a   1.000
_cell.length_b   1.000
_cell.length_c   1.000
_cell.angle_alpha   90.00
_cell.angle_beta   90.00
_cell.angle_gamma   90.00
#
_symmetry.space_group_name_H-M   'P 1'
#
loop_
_entity.id
_entity.type
_entity.pdbx_description
1 polymer ?
#
loop_
_entity_poly.entity_id
_entity_poly.type
_entity_poly.pdbx_seq_one_letter_code
_entity_poly.pdbx_strand_id
1 'polypeptide(L)'
;MLITYHGHSEFLVELSDGRRVLFDPFPAQVGYPLHRVKADVVVISHHHFDHDYVDKVDGKPVVVDTEGTHSPLPGISLRGVSAFHDKEQGSKRGSILCFTLEAEWLKILHLGDLGEVPDERLREQLFMPDILLIPVGGTYTLDARAARQTVDALQPRIVIPMHYR
;
A
#
# COMPACT_ATOMS: atom_id res chain seq x y z
N MET A 1 13.88 10.62 -4.09
CA MET A 1 12.62 9.82 -4.17
C MET A 1 11.47 10.70 -4.61
N LEU A 2 10.61 10.21 -5.54
CA LEU A 2 9.38 10.86 -5.99
C LEU A 2 8.22 9.88 -5.79
N ILE A 3 7.10 10.36 -5.22
CA ILE A 3 5.88 9.55 -5.03
C ILE A 3 4.78 10.17 -5.89
N THR A 4 4.20 9.37 -6.79
CA THR A 4 3.11 9.77 -7.67
C THR A 4 1.87 8.96 -7.33
N TYR A 5 0.75 9.63 -7.05
CA TYR A 5 -0.55 9.01 -6.81
C TYR A 5 -1.33 8.95 -8.13
N HIS A 6 -1.69 7.73 -8.56
CA HIS A 6 -2.44 7.52 -9.80
C HIS A 6 -3.95 7.42 -9.60
N GLY A 7 -4.39 7.41 -8.35
CA GLY A 7 -5.79 7.20 -7.97
C GLY A 7 -6.00 5.88 -7.25
N HIS A 8 -7.18 5.68 -6.69
CA HIS A 8 -7.55 4.50 -5.92
C HIS A 8 -6.55 4.20 -4.80
N SER A 9 -5.80 3.11 -4.87
CA SER A 9 -4.71 2.75 -3.96
C SER A 9 -3.35 2.67 -4.67
N GLU A 10 -3.28 3.10 -5.95
CA GLU A 10 -2.06 2.96 -6.74
C GLU A 10 -1.09 4.12 -6.51
N PHE A 11 0.12 3.77 -6.11
CA PHE A 11 1.23 4.70 -5.97
C PHE A 11 2.46 4.20 -6.73
N LEU A 12 3.09 5.08 -7.48
CA LEU A 12 4.41 4.87 -8.05
C LEU A 12 5.46 5.59 -7.21
N VAL A 13 6.44 4.84 -6.72
CA VAL A 13 7.61 5.37 -6.00
C VAL A 13 8.83 5.23 -6.90
N GLU A 14 9.38 6.37 -7.33
CA GLU A 14 10.60 6.45 -8.12
C GLU A 14 11.78 6.82 -7.23
N LEU A 15 12.81 5.97 -7.22
CA LEU A 15 14.05 6.21 -6.47
C LEU A 15 14.98 7.15 -7.25
N SER A 16 15.96 7.73 -6.56
CA SER A 16 16.91 8.68 -7.16
C SER A 16 17.77 8.07 -8.29
N ASP A 17 17.93 6.75 -8.29
CA ASP A 17 18.65 5.99 -9.32
C ASP A 17 17.76 5.53 -10.48
N GLY A 18 16.48 5.92 -10.49
CA GLY A 18 15.51 5.62 -11.54
C GLY A 18 14.77 4.31 -11.38
N ARG A 19 15.03 3.51 -10.35
CA ARG A 19 14.24 2.30 -10.05
C ARG A 19 12.85 2.68 -9.55
N ARG A 20 11.86 1.81 -9.85
CA ARG A 20 10.45 2.10 -9.64
C ARG A 20 9.75 0.98 -8.91
N VAL A 21 9.03 1.32 -7.87
CA VAL A 21 8.14 0.43 -7.10
C VAL A 21 6.70 0.90 -7.28
N LEU A 22 5.83 0.03 -7.79
CA LEU A 22 4.42 0.30 -8.00
C LEU A 22 3.59 -0.48 -6.98
N PHE A 23 2.71 0.21 -6.26
CA PHE A 23 1.76 -0.40 -5.34
C PHE A 23 0.38 -0.48 -5.97
N ASP A 24 -0.30 -1.61 -5.76
CA ASP A 24 -1.71 -1.88 -6.04
C ASP A 24 -2.19 -1.36 -7.41
N PRO A 25 -1.65 -1.87 -8.53
CA PRO A 25 -2.09 -1.48 -9.86
C PRO A 25 -3.55 -1.87 -10.11
N PHE A 26 -4.33 -0.96 -10.68
CA PHE A 26 -5.75 -1.16 -10.96
C PHE A 26 -6.09 -1.10 -12.46
N PRO A 27 -7.19 -1.74 -12.90
CA PRO A 27 -7.70 -1.67 -14.27
C PRO A 27 -8.63 -0.46 -14.49
N ALA A 28 -8.96 -0.18 -15.76
CA ALA A 28 -9.81 0.95 -16.14
C ALA A 28 -11.21 0.95 -15.49
N GLN A 29 -11.71 -0.23 -15.12
CA GLN A 29 -13.03 -0.40 -14.50
C GLN A 29 -13.18 0.31 -13.14
N VAL A 30 -12.08 0.62 -12.47
CA VAL A 30 -12.07 1.38 -11.22
C VAL A 30 -12.52 2.84 -11.41
N GLY A 31 -12.49 3.35 -12.65
CA GLY A 31 -12.99 4.67 -13.01
C GLY A 31 -11.95 5.79 -12.94
N TYR A 32 -10.69 5.47 -12.73
CA TYR A 32 -9.56 6.38 -12.92
C TYR A 32 -8.94 6.17 -14.30
N PRO A 33 -8.21 7.18 -14.85
CA PRO A 33 -7.47 7.00 -16.10
C PRO A 33 -6.50 5.82 -16.01
N LEU A 34 -6.56 4.90 -16.98
CA LEU A 34 -5.61 3.81 -17.05
C LEU A 34 -4.33 4.30 -17.72
N HIS A 35 -3.23 4.23 -16.99
CA HIS A 35 -1.90 4.50 -17.51
C HIS A 35 -1.06 3.23 -17.48
N ARG A 36 -0.39 2.92 -18.61
CA ARG A 36 0.68 1.93 -18.58
C ARG A 36 1.86 2.50 -17.82
N VAL A 37 2.44 1.71 -16.93
CA VAL A 37 3.50 2.15 -16.02
C VAL A 37 4.67 1.19 -16.14
N LYS A 38 5.87 1.71 -16.32
CA LYS A 38 7.08 0.89 -16.18
C LYS A 38 7.44 0.83 -14.70
N ALA A 39 7.59 -0.39 -14.16
CA ALA A 39 8.06 -0.62 -12.80
C ALA A 39 9.03 -1.81 -12.75
N ASP A 40 9.96 -1.77 -11.79
CA ASP A 40 10.91 -2.85 -11.53
C ASP A 40 10.38 -3.81 -10.46
N VAL A 41 9.55 -3.29 -9.55
CA VAL A 41 8.86 -4.05 -8.50
C VAL A 41 7.39 -3.66 -8.48
N VAL A 42 6.50 -4.64 -8.36
CA VAL A 42 5.07 -4.46 -8.11
C VAL A 42 4.75 -5.05 -6.74
N VAL A 43 4.07 -4.28 -5.91
CA VAL A 43 3.62 -4.69 -4.58
C VAL A 43 2.10 -4.79 -4.60
N ILE A 44 1.56 -5.92 -4.17
CA ILE A 44 0.13 -6.20 -4.15
C ILE A 44 -0.31 -6.43 -2.71
N SER A 45 -1.18 -5.56 -2.20
CA SER A 45 -1.68 -5.69 -0.84
C SER A 45 -2.64 -6.88 -0.71
N HIS A 46 -3.43 -7.18 -1.73
CA HIS A 46 -4.35 -8.32 -1.79
C HIS A 46 -4.85 -8.54 -3.23
N HIS A 47 -5.39 -9.75 -3.48
CA HIS A 47 -5.83 -10.16 -4.81
C HIS A 47 -7.32 -9.84 -5.08
N HIS A 48 -7.71 -8.58 -4.91
CA HIS A 48 -8.93 -8.06 -5.49
C HIS A 48 -8.63 -7.44 -6.86
N PHE A 49 -9.60 -7.50 -7.79
CA PHE A 49 -9.43 -7.08 -9.20
C PHE A 49 -8.93 -5.65 -9.37
N ASP A 50 -9.17 -4.80 -8.37
CA ASP A 50 -8.83 -3.39 -8.34
C ASP A 50 -7.48 -3.08 -7.66
N HIS A 51 -6.70 -4.11 -7.28
CA HIS A 51 -5.39 -3.99 -6.64
C HIS A 51 -4.28 -4.83 -7.27
N ASP A 52 -4.60 -5.77 -8.16
CA ASP A 52 -3.62 -6.75 -8.69
C ASP A 52 -3.48 -6.75 -10.22
N TYR A 53 -3.85 -5.66 -10.89
CA TYR A 53 -3.81 -5.59 -12.35
C TYR A 53 -2.39 -5.36 -12.90
N VAL A 54 -1.53 -6.39 -12.78
CA VAL A 54 -0.13 -6.36 -13.23
C VAL A 54 0.02 -6.22 -14.75
N ASP A 55 -0.99 -6.61 -15.53
CA ASP A 55 -0.96 -6.55 -17.00
C ASP A 55 -0.77 -5.14 -17.57
N LYS A 56 -1.03 -4.08 -16.77
CA LYS A 56 -0.75 -2.69 -17.18
C LYS A 56 0.73 -2.31 -17.02
N VAL A 57 1.53 -3.14 -16.34
CA VAL A 57 2.92 -2.81 -16.01
C VAL A 57 3.84 -3.24 -17.13
N ASP A 58 4.60 -2.28 -17.65
CA ASP A 58 5.60 -2.54 -18.68
C ASP A 58 6.89 -3.10 -18.07
N GLY A 59 7.47 -4.08 -18.76
CA GLY A 59 8.70 -4.76 -18.33
C GLY A 59 8.41 -6.14 -17.73
N LYS A 60 9.28 -6.56 -16.83
CA LYS A 60 9.19 -7.83 -16.08
C LYS A 60 9.42 -7.53 -14.59
N PRO A 61 8.48 -6.90 -13.93
CA PRO A 61 8.66 -6.54 -12.52
C PRO A 61 8.77 -7.79 -11.63
N VAL A 62 9.51 -7.67 -10.54
CA VAL A 62 9.41 -8.60 -9.43
C VAL A 62 8.09 -8.31 -8.70
N VAL A 63 7.22 -9.30 -8.56
CA VAL A 63 5.96 -9.16 -7.82
C VAL A 63 6.18 -9.58 -6.38
N VAL A 64 5.72 -8.75 -5.43
CA VAL A 64 5.76 -9.00 -3.99
C VAL A 64 4.33 -8.91 -3.46
N ASP A 65 3.77 -10.05 -3.05
CA ASP A 65 2.38 -10.23 -2.66
C ASP A 65 2.21 -11.17 -1.45
N THR A 66 3.29 -11.40 -0.69
CA THR A 66 3.27 -12.30 0.45
C THR A 66 3.78 -11.64 1.72
N GLU A 67 3.35 -12.17 2.87
CA GLU A 67 3.81 -11.75 4.19
C GLU A 67 5.31 -11.99 4.37
N GLY A 68 5.94 -11.19 5.22
CA GLY A 68 7.36 -11.31 5.56
C GLY A 68 8.22 -10.21 4.97
N THR A 69 9.53 -10.42 5.02
CA THR A 69 10.52 -9.45 4.53
C THR A 69 11.10 -9.91 3.20
N HIS A 70 11.07 -9.01 2.22
CA HIS A 70 11.54 -9.24 0.86
C HIS A 70 12.60 -8.20 0.50
N SER A 71 13.62 -8.63 -0.24
CA SER A 71 14.65 -7.75 -0.81
C SER A 71 14.69 -7.95 -2.33
N PRO A 72 13.66 -7.46 -3.05
CA PRO A 72 13.50 -7.75 -4.48
C PRO A 72 14.65 -7.20 -5.33
N LEU A 73 15.24 -6.10 -4.92
CA LEU A 73 16.37 -5.45 -5.56
C LEU A 73 17.32 -4.84 -4.51
N PRO A 74 18.60 -4.68 -4.80
CA PRO A 74 19.56 -4.07 -3.88
C PRO A 74 19.08 -2.70 -3.35
N GLY A 75 19.10 -2.49 -2.05
CA GLY A 75 18.69 -1.22 -1.41
C GLY A 75 17.17 -0.98 -1.39
N ILE A 76 16.36 -1.98 -1.76
CA ILE A 76 14.91 -1.98 -1.59
C ILE A 76 14.54 -3.11 -0.64
N SER A 77 13.95 -2.78 0.49
CA SER A 77 13.36 -3.74 1.42
C SER A 77 11.86 -3.51 1.50
N LEU A 78 11.09 -4.59 1.41
CA LEU A 78 9.64 -4.60 1.55
C LEU A 78 9.26 -5.54 2.68
N ARG A 79 8.45 -5.09 3.62
CA ARG A 79 7.91 -5.92 4.68
C ARG A 79 6.38 -5.93 4.60
N GLY A 80 5.81 -7.10 4.31
CA GLY A 80 4.38 -7.36 4.34
C GLY A 80 3.94 -7.86 5.72
N VAL A 81 2.92 -7.23 6.28
CA VAL A 81 2.29 -7.60 7.55
C VAL A 81 0.81 -7.84 7.32
N SER A 82 0.31 -9.01 7.73
CA SER A 82 -1.10 -9.38 7.58
C SER A 82 -1.99 -8.52 8.48
N ALA A 83 -3.10 -8.03 7.90
CA ALA A 83 -4.14 -7.28 8.57
C ALA A 83 -5.51 -7.65 7.96
N PHE A 84 -6.60 -7.05 8.43
CA PHE A 84 -7.94 -7.38 7.95
C PHE A 84 -8.55 -6.24 7.13
N HIS A 85 -9.26 -6.65 6.06
CA HIS A 85 -9.99 -5.77 5.16
C HIS A 85 -11.36 -5.33 5.73
N ASP A 86 -11.71 -5.77 6.92
CA ASP A 86 -12.97 -5.43 7.59
C ASP A 86 -12.81 -5.41 9.11
N LYS A 87 -13.84 -4.92 9.81
CA LYS A 87 -13.89 -4.84 11.28
C LYS A 87 -14.27 -6.17 11.96
N GLU A 88 -14.39 -7.25 11.22
CA GLU A 88 -14.87 -8.56 11.66
C GLU A 88 -13.80 -9.64 11.41
N GLN A 89 -12.55 -9.25 11.57
CA GLN A 89 -11.39 -10.14 11.45
C GLN A 89 -11.32 -10.86 10.10
N GLY A 90 -11.63 -10.15 9.03
CA GLY A 90 -11.57 -10.68 7.67
C GLY A 90 -12.73 -11.59 7.26
N SER A 91 -13.76 -11.75 8.09
CA SER A 91 -14.86 -12.68 7.82
C SER A 91 -15.71 -12.26 6.61
N LYS A 92 -15.71 -10.97 6.25
CA LYS A 92 -16.49 -10.44 5.13
C LYS A 92 -15.65 -10.24 3.86
N ARG A 93 -14.40 -9.78 3.99
CA ARG A 93 -13.57 -9.34 2.87
C ARG A 93 -12.18 -9.97 2.82
N GLY A 94 -11.86 -10.78 3.82
CA GLY A 94 -10.57 -11.45 3.90
C GLY A 94 -9.47 -10.61 4.54
N SER A 95 -8.25 -11.05 4.28
CA SER A 95 -7.02 -10.42 4.77
C SER A 95 -6.40 -9.55 3.69
N ILE A 96 -5.64 -8.55 4.12
CA ILE A 96 -4.77 -7.73 3.30
C ILE A 96 -3.36 -7.73 3.86
N LEU A 97 -2.40 -7.26 3.11
CA LEU A 97 -1.04 -6.99 3.56
C LEU A 97 -0.81 -5.48 3.64
N CYS A 98 -0.40 -5.01 4.79
CA CYS A 98 0.19 -3.68 4.94
C CYS A 98 1.68 -3.79 4.58
N PHE A 99 2.15 -3.01 3.62
CA PHE A 99 3.54 -3.06 3.18
C PHE A 99 4.33 -1.83 3.61
N THR A 100 5.46 -2.07 4.27
CA THR A 100 6.48 -1.05 4.49
C THR A 100 7.57 -1.18 3.44
N LEU A 101 7.75 -0.14 2.64
CA LEU A 101 8.90 0.03 1.75
C LEU A 101 9.99 0.83 2.49
N GLU A 102 11.17 0.24 2.61
CA GLU A 102 12.37 0.94 3.08
C GLU A 102 13.33 1.12 1.91
N ALA A 103 13.59 2.37 1.54
CA ALA A 103 14.54 2.75 0.52
C ALA A 103 15.01 4.20 0.76
N GLU A 104 16.26 4.52 0.42
CA GLU A 104 16.80 5.87 0.53
C GLU A 104 16.64 6.51 1.93
N TRP A 105 16.75 5.69 2.99
CA TRP A 105 16.59 6.08 4.40
C TRP A 105 15.19 6.54 4.79
N LEU A 106 14.19 6.27 3.96
CA LEU A 106 12.78 6.56 4.20
C LEU A 106 11.96 5.28 4.32
N LYS A 107 10.95 5.32 5.19
CA LYS A 107 9.94 4.28 5.39
C LYS A 107 8.60 4.77 4.87
N ILE A 108 8.08 4.12 3.84
CA ILE A 108 6.74 4.36 3.29
C ILE A 108 5.87 3.18 3.68
N LEU A 109 4.80 3.43 4.42
CA LEU A 109 3.82 2.43 4.79
C LEU A 109 2.56 2.58 3.94
N HIS A 110 2.26 1.56 3.14
CA HIS A 110 1.02 1.43 2.38
C HIS A 110 0.08 0.49 3.12
N LEU A 111 -1.08 0.99 3.55
CA LEU A 111 -2.01 0.21 4.37
C LEU A 111 -2.98 -0.67 3.55
N GLY A 112 -2.88 -0.66 2.20
CA GLY A 112 -3.85 -1.37 1.36
C GLY A 112 -5.28 -0.95 1.71
N ASP A 113 -6.18 -1.91 1.73
CA ASP A 113 -7.59 -1.72 2.09
C ASP A 113 -7.85 -2.02 3.57
N LEU A 114 -7.00 -1.53 4.45
CA LEU A 114 -7.17 -1.73 5.90
C LEU A 114 -8.58 -1.31 6.35
N GLY A 115 -9.29 -2.23 7.00
CA GLY A 115 -10.68 -2.04 7.43
C GLY A 115 -10.86 -1.69 8.89
N GLU A 116 -9.83 -1.86 9.72
CA GLU A 116 -9.88 -1.63 11.17
C GLU A 116 -8.71 -0.78 11.67
N VAL A 117 -8.92 -0.10 12.80
CA VAL A 117 -7.82 0.63 13.47
C VAL A 117 -6.81 -0.39 13.99
N PRO A 118 -5.51 -0.25 13.68
CA PRO A 118 -4.48 -1.18 14.14
C PRO A 118 -4.48 -1.32 15.67
N ASP A 119 -4.57 -2.55 16.16
CA ASP A 119 -4.36 -2.88 17.58
C ASP A 119 -2.88 -2.71 17.97
N GLU A 120 -2.56 -2.92 19.25
CA GLU A 120 -1.19 -2.77 19.75
C GLU A 120 -0.19 -3.69 19.02
N ARG A 121 -0.57 -4.94 18.78
CA ARG A 121 0.25 -5.93 18.09
C ARG A 121 0.55 -5.51 16.63
N LEU A 122 -0.47 -5.07 15.90
CA LEU A 122 -0.30 -4.63 14.52
C LEU A 122 0.53 -3.34 14.46
N ARG A 123 0.31 -2.38 15.37
CA ARG A 123 1.11 -1.15 15.47
C ARG A 123 2.59 -1.41 15.69
N GLU A 124 2.94 -2.35 16.59
CA GLU A 124 4.33 -2.76 16.83
C GLU A 124 4.99 -3.34 15.56
N GLN A 125 4.23 -4.02 14.70
CA GLN A 125 4.73 -4.60 13.47
C GLN A 125 4.86 -3.57 12.32
N LEU A 126 4.02 -2.56 12.30
CA LEU A 126 4.00 -1.55 11.23
C LEU A 126 5.08 -0.47 11.39
N PHE A 127 5.68 -0.34 12.58
CA PHE A 127 6.64 0.70 12.95
C PHE A 127 6.16 2.14 12.62
N MET A 128 6.82 3.14 13.17
CA MET A 128 6.55 4.54 12.83
C MET A 128 7.06 4.86 11.42
N PRO A 129 6.19 5.03 10.42
CA PRO A 129 6.63 5.36 9.07
C PRO A 129 6.97 6.83 8.95
N ASP A 130 7.85 7.18 7.99
CA ASP A 130 8.02 8.58 7.58
C ASP A 130 6.80 9.05 6.78
N ILE A 131 6.32 8.20 5.87
CA ILE A 131 5.20 8.48 4.98
C ILE A 131 4.16 7.38 5.12
N LEU A 132 2.92 7.77 5.36
CA LEU A 132 1.78 6.87 5.49
C LEU A 132 0.80 7.08 4.32
N LEU A 133 0.54 6.02 3.56
CA LEU A 133 -0.49 5.94 2.52
C LEU A 133 -1.69 5.23 3.14
N ILE A 134 -2.78 5.97 3.39
CA ILE A 134 -3.88 5.51 4.24
C ILE A 134 -5.23 5.58 3.52
N PRO A 135 -6.03 4.49 3.49
CA PRO A 135 -7.36 4.53 2.92
C PRO A 135 -8.32 5.30 3.85
N VAL A 136 -9.24 6.08 3.25
CA VAL A 136 -10.20 6.92 3.98
C VAL A 136 -11.62 6.83 3.44
N GLY A 137 -11.92 5.87 2.55
CA GLY A 137 -13.19 5.77 1.82
C GLY A 137 -14.41 5.41 2.69
N GLY A 138 -14.22 4.70 3.78
CA GLY A 138 -15.24 4.40 4.79
C GLY A 138 -16.22 3.28 4.46
N THR A 139 -16.43 2.94 3.19
CA THR A 139 -17.38 1.90 2.80
C THR A 139 -16.77 0.51 2.94
N TYR A 140 -15.55 0.34 2.48
CA TYR A 140 -14.80 -0.93 2.47
C TYR A 140 -13.51 -0.87 3.26
N THR A 141 -13.11 0.31 3.67
CA THR A 141 -11.85 0.61 4.34
C THR A 141 -12.11 1.46 5.58
N LEU A 142 -11.05 1.95 6.22
CA LEU A 142 -11.15 2.93 7.29
C LEU A 142 -12.01 4.13 6.87
N ASP A 143 -12.92 4.55 7.73
CA ASP A 143 -13.57 5.84 7.61
C ASP A 143 -12.63 6.97 8.13
N ALA A 144 -13.03 8.23 7.93
CA ALA A 144 -12.21 9.38 8.31
C ALA A 144 -11.84 9.40 9.81
N ARG A 145 -12.74 8.92 10.69
CA ARG A 145 -12.49 8.85 12.12
C ARG A 145 -11.47 7.76 12.46
N ALA A 146 -11.65 6.57 11.91
CA ALA A 146 -10.72 5.45 12.09
C ALA A 146 -9.35 5.76 11.47
N ALA A 147 -9.32 6.41 10.30
CA ALA A 147 -8.08 6.88 9.69
C ALA A 147 -7.35 7.88 10.59
N ARG A 148 -8.05 8.84 11.21
CA ARG A 148 -7.46 9.76 12.18
C ARG A 148 -6.86 9.03 13.38
N GLN A 149 -7.57 8.06 13.95
CA GLN A 149 -7.06 7.24 15.06
C GLN A 149 -5.80 6.46 14.66
N THR A 150 -5.77 5.94 13.43
CA THR A 150 -4.60 5.22 12.88
C THR A 150 -3.40 6.16 12.72
N VAL A 151 -3.60 7.37 12.20
CA VAL A 151 -2.55 8.40 12.10
C VAL A 151 -1.99 8.77 13.47
N ASP A 152 -2.89 9.00 14.45
CA ASP A 152 -2.48 9.35 15.81
C ASP A 152 -1.72 8.20 16.50
N ALA A 153 -2.00 6.95 16.13
CA ALA A 153 -1.31 5.78 16.68
C ALA A 153 0.05 5.51 16.02
N LEU A 154 0.18 5.72 14.70
CA LEU A 154 1.41 5.44 13.92
C LEU A 154 2.36 6.64 13.85
N GLN A 155 1.87 7.85 14.11
CA GLN A 155 2.64 9.10 14.16
C GLN A 155 3.58 9.34 12.95
N PRO A 156 3.10 9.23 11.71
CA PRO A 156 3.91 9.49 10.52
C PRO A 156 4.27 10.97 10.42
N ARG A 157 5.33 11.28 9.67
CA ARG A 157 5.70 12.67 9.34
C ARG A 157 4.84 13.25 8.21
N ILE A 158 4.44 12.40 7.26
CA ILE A 158 3.59 12.77 6.12
C ILE A 158 2.47 11.74 6.01
N VAL A 159 1.25 12.24 5.74
CA VAL A 159 0.06 11.41 5.49
C VAL A 159 -0.47 11.71 4.11
N ILE A 160 -0.69 10.69 3.30
CA ILE A 160 -1.32 10.79 1.99
C ILE A 160 -2.58 9.92 2.01
N PRO A 161 -3.78 10.53 1.96
CA PRO A 161 -5.03 9.78 1.90
C PRO A 161 -5.23 9.15 0.52
N MET A 162 -5.85 7.97 0.50
CA MET A 162 -6.18 7.23 -0.70
C MET A 162 -7.55 6.55 -0.58
N HIS A 163 -8.00 5.87 -1.62
CA HIS A 163 -9.23 5.04 -1.63
C HIS A 163 -10.47 5.80 -1.13
N TYR A 164 -10.64 7.07 -1.55
CA TYR A 164 -11.71 7.94 -1.05
C TYR A 164 -12.82 8.20 -2.09
N ARG A 165 -12.88 7.41 -3.17
CA ARG A 165 -13.89 7.50 -4.23
C ARG A 165 -14.56 6.15 -4.45
#